data_bed30bffba41f08873f747eb739f946d
#
_entry.id   bed30bffba41f08873f747eb739f946d
#
_cell.length_a   1.000
_cell.length_b   1.000
_cell.length_c   1.000
_cell.angle_alpha   90.00
_cell.angle_beta   90.00
_cell.angle_gamma   90.00
#
_symmetry.space_group_name_H-M   'P 1'
#
loop_
_entity.id
_entity.type
_entity.pdbx_description
1 polymer ?
#
loop_
_entity_poly.entity_id
_entity_poly.type
_entity_poly.pdbx_seq_one_letter_code
_entity_poly.pdbx_strand_id
1 'polypeptide(L)'
;MSNPAQVIRPPNALKAKVGGSFGIDASAIARAEEALKAMSTQFGQWLQDEIDKLDKAQADIRANGYSAETAEALYFRAHDLKGLGATYQYPLVTRMAASLCKMLDDPAKRMAAPVMILDAHVDAIRAVVRDGIQTDDHPTGRVLAQALEARVAEHLG
;
A
#
# COMPACT_ATOMS: atom_id res chain seq x y z
N MET A 1 33.23 25.95 -23.31
CA MET A 1 32.56 25.50 -23.06
C MET A 1 32.22 24.72 -22.30
N SER A 2 31.95 24.59 -22.03
CA SER A 2 31.62 24.12 -21.44
C SER A 2 31.14 23.35 -21.16
N ASN A 3 30.99 23.12 -21.29
CA ASN A 3 30.45 22.61 -21.38
C ASN A 3 29.42 21.96 -20.89
N PRO A 4 28.88 22.08 -21.28
CA PRO A 4 27.49 21.71 -21.12
C PRO A 4 27.28 20.30 -20.76
N ALA A 5 28.13 19.45 -21.13
CA ALA A 5 28.05 18.06 -20.78
C ALA A 5 27.93 17.85 -19.28
N GLN A 6 28.49 18.74 -18.53
CA GLN A 6 28.43 18.65 -17.08
C GLN A 6 27.04 18.87 -16.55
N VAL A 7 26.31 19.74 -17.21
CA VAL A 7 24.96 20.08 -16.81
C VAL A 7 24.05 18.90 -16.99
N ILE A 8 24.38 18.04 -17.93
CA ILE A 8 23.52 16.91 -18.29
C ILE A 8 23.52 15.85 -17.25
N ARG A 9 24.48 15.79 -16.37
CA ARG A 9 24.50 14.76 -15.33
C ARG A 9 23.80 15.26 -14.09
N PRO A 10 22.51 15.00 -13.96
CA PRO A 10 21.70 15.61 -12.92
C PRO A 10 22.19 15.37 -11.50
N PRO A 11 22.55 14.13 -11.10
CA PRO A 11 22.96 13.92 -9.71
C PRO A 11 24.21 14.71 -9.33
N ASN A 12 25.19 14.73 -10.23
CA ASN A 12 26.43 15.45 -9.95
C ASN A 12 26.23 16.93 -10.02
N ALA A 13 25.48 17.42 -11.01
CA ALA A 13 25.23 18.84 -11.16
C ALA A 13 24.47 19.39 -9.95
N LEU A 14 23.47 18.66 -9.48
CA LEU A 14 22.71 19.10 -8.33
C LEU A 14 23.58 19.14 -7.08
N LYS A 15 24.38 18.11 -6.85
CA LYS A 15 25.25 18.05 -5.70
C LYS A 15 26.28 19.15 -5.71
N ALA A 16 26.86 19.41 -6.85
CA ALA A 16 27.84 20.49 -6.99
C ALA A 16 27.21 21.84 -6.70
N LYS A 17 26.01 22.08 -7.21
CA LYS A 17 25.32 23.34 -6.96
C LYS A 17 25.02 23.54 -5.49
N VAL A 18 24.41 22.55 -4.85
CA VAL A 18 24.00 22.71 -3.46
C VAL A 18 25.19 22.74 -2.52
N GLY A 19 26.23 21.98 -2.82
CA GLY A 19 27.40 21.90 -1.96
C GLY A 19 28.37 23.03 -2.14
N GLY A 20 28.34 23.71 -3.28
CA GLY A 20 29.35 24.68 -3.62
C GLY A 20 28.92 26.11 -3.45
N SER A 21 28.30 26.65 -4.50
CA SER A 21 28.07 28.10 -4.62
C SER A 21 26.90 28.61 -3.80
N PHE A 22 25.94 27.76 -3.47
CA PHE A 22 24.70 28.24 -2.92
C PHE A 22 24.57 28.01 -1.41
N GLY A 23 25.64 27.60 -0.76
CA GLY A 23 25.66 27.47 0.67
C GLY A 23 24.91 26.27 1.22
N ILE A 24 24.33 25.43 0.36
CA ILE A 24 23.74 24.19 0.81
C ILE A 24 24.84 23.15 0.90
N ASP A 25 25.18 22.76 2.10
CA ASP A 25 26.32 21.87 2.32
C ASP A 25 25.87 20.43 2.56
N ALA A 26 26.83 19.55 2.75
CA ALA A 26 26.58 18.13 3.00
C ALA A 26 25.71 17.92 4.24
N SER A 27 25.85 18.81 5.21
CA SER A 27 25.05 18.75 6.43
C SER A 27 23.57 18.99 6.14
N ALA A 28 23.26 19.95 5.27
CA ALA A 28 21.88 20.21 4.89
C ALA A 28 21.28 19.02 4.12
N ILE A 29 22.08 18.42 3.24
CA ILE A 29 21.65 17.25 2.48
C ILE A 29 21.38 16.08 3.44
N ALA A 30 22.28 15.86 4.39
CA ALA A 30 22.13 14.79 5.36
C ALA A 30 20.87 14.96 6.21
N ARG A 31 20.56 16.22 6.59
CA ARG A 31 19.32 16.49 7.35
C ARG A 31 18.08 16.21 6.52
N ALA A 32 18.12 16.57 5.23
CA ALA A 32 16.99 16.29 4.35
C ALA A 32 16.77 14.79 4.17
N GLU A 33 17.86 14.04 3.98
CA GLU A 33 17.79 12.59 3.87
C GLU A 33 17.26 11.94 5.13
N GLU A 34 17.68 12.45 6.28
CA GLU A 34 17.22 11.95 7.57
C GLU A 34 15.72 12.23 7.74
N ALA A 35 15.26 13.40 7.34
CA ALA A 35 13.86 13.76 7.42
C ALA A 35 12.99 12.85 6.53
N LEU A 36 13.47 12.57 5.32
CA LEU A 36 12.76 11.67 4.40
C LEU A 36 12.69 10.24 4.96
N LYS A 37 13.76 9.80 5.57
CA LYS A 37 13.81 8.49 6.20
C LYS A 37 12.83 8.41 7.37
N ALA A 38 12.76 9.46 8.18
CA ALA A 38 11.82 9.52 9.29
C ALA A 38 10.38 9.49 8.80
N MET A 39 10.06 10.20 7.72
CA MET A 39 8.74 10.15 7.11
C MET A 39 8.38 8.77 6.61
N SER A 40 9.32 8.09 5.96
CA SER A 40 9.11 6.74 5.46
C SER A 40 8.82 5.76 6.60
N THR A 41 9.54 5.90 7.71
CA THR A 41 9.30 5.10 8.90
C THR A 41 7.91 5.37 9.48
N GLN A 42 7.51 6.65 9.51
CA GLN A 42 6.20 7.04 10.02
C GLN A 42 5.08 6.48 9.13
N PHE A 43 5.24 6.52 7.81
CA PHE A 43 4.27 5.93 6.89
C PHE A 43 4.14 4.43 7.13
N GLY A 44 5.26 3.75 7.38
CA GLY A 44 5.23 2.32 7.70
C GLY A 44 4.42 2.02 8.94
N GLN A 45 4.57 2.84 9.98
CA GLN A 45 3.81 2.68 11.21
C GLN A 45 2.32 2.95 11.00
N TRP A 46 1.97 4.02 10.28
CA TRP A 46 0.57 4.32 9.99
C TRP A 46 -0.08 3.23 9.16
N LEU A 47 0.64 2.72 8.17
CA LEU A 47 0.13 1.62 7.37
C LEU A 47 -0.07 0.37 8.23
N GLN A 48 0.87 0.06 9.12
CA GLN A 48 0.72 -1.09 10.01
C GLN A 48 -0.50 -0.94 10.91
N ASP A 49 -0.78 0.27 11.39
CA ASP A 49 -1.97 0.52 12.20
C ASP A 49 -3.24 0.20 11.41
N GLU A 50 -3.28 0.57 10.13
CA GLU A 50 -4.44 0.25 9.28
C GLU A 50 -4.55 -1.25 8.99
N ILE A 51 -3.41 -1.91 8.82
CA ILE A 51 -3.37 -3.37 8.66
C ILE A 51 -3.90 -4.06 9.92
N ASP A 52 -3.51 -3.57 11.10
CA ASP A 52 -3.98 -4.14 12.37
C ASP A 52 -5.49 -4.02 12.51
N LYS A 53 -6.08 -2.92 12.05
CA LYS A 53 -7.54 -2.77 12.03
C LYS A 53 -8.22 -3.75 11.08
N LEU A 54 -7.59 -3.99 9.92
CA LEU A 54 -8.09 -4.98 8.97
C LEU A 54 -8.02 -6.39 9.57
N ASP A 55 -6.91 -6.70 10.22
CA ASP A 55 -6.73 -7.98 10.92
C ASP A 55 -7.79 -8.19 11.99
N LYS A 56 -8.11 -7.15 12.74
CA LYS A 56 -9.12 -7.23 13.78
C LYS A 56 -10.49 -7.52 13.17
N ALA A 57 -10.81 -6.87 12.06
CA ALA A 57 -12.08 -7.13 11.37
C ALA A 57 -12.17 -8.59 10.90
N GLN A 58 -11.05 -9.13 10.39
CA GLN A 58 -10.99 -10.55 10.00
C GLN A 58 -11.14 -11.46 11.22
N ALA A 59 -10.48 -11.14 12.33
CA ALA A 59 -10.58 -11.93 13.55
C ALA A 59 -12.00 -11.91 14.10
N ASP A 60 -12.70 -10.79 14.01
CA ASP A 60 -14.08 -10.68 14.46
C ASP A 60 -15.02 -11.60 13.63
N ILE A 61 -14.76 -11.69 12.33
CA ILE A 61 -15.51 -12.63 11.48
C ILE A 61 -15.29 -14.07 11.93
N ARG A 62 -14.05 -14.44 12.24
CA ARG A 62 -13.72 -15.79 12.70
C ARG A 62 -14.35 -16.11 14.05
N ALA A 63 -14.39 -15.12 14.94
CA ALA A 63 -14.92 -15.32 16.29
C ALA A 63 -16.43 -15.28 16.34
N ASN A 64 -17.05 -14.39 15.57
CA ASN A 64 -18.48 -14.08 15.70
C ASN A 64 -19.31 -14.47 14.48
N GLY A 65 -18.65 -14.93 13.41
CA GLY A 65 -19.33 -15.31 12.18
C GLY A 65 -19.44 -14.14 11.21
N TYR A 66 -19.73 -14.48 9.96
CA TYR A 66 -19.91 -13.50 8.89
C TYR A 66 -21.37 -13.01 8.93
N SER A 67 -21.56 -11.78 9.34
CA SER A 67 -22.86 -11.15 9.50
C SER A 67 -22.86 -9.79 8.82
N ALA A 68 -24.01 -9.15 8.76
CA ALA A 68 -24.09 -7.79 8.23
C ALA A 68 -23.12 -6.86 8.96
N GLU A 69 -23.00 -7.01 10.27
CA GLU A 69 -22.13 -6.17 11.08
C GLU A 69 -20.65 -6.43 10.82
N THR A 70 -20.22 -7.70 10.85
CA THR A 70 -18.80 -8.02 10.63
C THR A 70 -18.38 -7.77 9.18
N ALA A 71 -19.28 -7.98 8.23
CA ALA A 71 -19.02 -7.69 6.83
C ALA A 71 -18.84 -6.19 6.60
N GLU A 72 -19.69 -5.36 7.21
CA GLU A 72 -19.59 -3.92 7.10
C GLU A 72 -18.30 -3.40 7.73
N ALA A 73 -17.92 -3.95 8.87
CA ALA A 73 -16.67 -3.58 9.52
C ALA A 73 -15.47 -3.88 8.61
N LEU A 74 -15.46 -5.04 7.98
CA LEU A 74 -14.40 -5.38 7.03
C LEU A 74 -14.40 -4.43 5.84
N TYR A 75 -15.57 -4.11 5.32
CA TYR A 75 -15.70 -3.18 4.22
C TYR A 75 -15.08 -1.82 4.53
N PHE A 76 -15.39 -1.26 5.69
CA PHE A 76 -14.83 0.05 6.07
C PHE A 76 -13.31 0.01 6.14
N ARG A 77 -12.73 -1.05 6.69
CA ARG A 77 -11.27 -1.16 6.76
C ARG A 77 -10.64 -1.32 5.38
N ALA A 78 -11.27 -2.11 4.53
CA ALA A 78 -10.79 -2.27 3.15
C ALA A 78 -10.89 -0.97 2.37
N HIS A 79 -11.97 -0.22 2.54
CA HIS A 79 -12.18 1.06 1.91
C HIS A 79 -11.12 2.08 2.33
N ASP A 80 -10.81 2.13 3.64
CA ASP A 80 -9.76 3.01 4.15
C ASP A 80 -8.41 2.66 3.54
N LEU A 81 -8.07 1.37 3.48
CA LEU A 81 -6.81 0.93 2.87
C LEU A 81 -6.73 1.21 1.39
N LYS A 82 -7.85 1.12 0.68
CA LYS A 82 -7.89 1.51 -0.73
C LYS A 82 -7.44 2.95 -0.90
N GLY A 83 -7.87 3.83 0.01
CA GLY A 83 -7.49 5.24 -0.03
C GLY A 83 -6.08 5.52 0.48
N LEU A 84 -5.58 4.75 1.43
CA LEU A 84 -4.35 5.07 2.14
C LEU A 84 -3.12 4.31 1.66
N GLY A 85 -3.30 3.17 1.00
CA GLY A 85 -2.17 2.32 0.62
C GLY A 85 -1.11 3.07 -0.19
N ALA A 86 -1.53 3.70 -1.27
CA ALA A 86 -0.62 4.46 -2.13
C ALA A 86 -0.02 5.66 -1.39
N THR A 87 -0.82 6.32 -0.54
CA THR A 87 -0.35 7.45 0.25
C THR A 87 0.81 7.04 1.16
N TYR A 88 0.75 5.83 1.71
CA TYR A 88 1.80 5.30 2.58
C TYR A 88 2.81 4.45 1.80
N GLN A 89 2.94 4.70 0.49
CA GLN A 89 3.97 4.12 -0.37
C GLN A 89 3.78 2.64 -0.70
N TYR A 90 2.54 2.14 -0.62
CA TYR A 90 2.19 0.78 -0.99
C TYR A 90 1.04 0.77 -2.00
N PRO A 91 1.28 1.20 -3.26
CA PRO A 91 0.24 1.14 -4.30
C PRO A 91 -0.34 -0.26 -4.49
N LEU A 92 0.45 -1.30 -4.23
CA LEU A 92 -0.02 -2.68 -4.33
C LEU A 92 -1.11 -2.96 -3.31
N VAL A 93 -1.00 -2.41 -2.10
CA VAL A 93 -2.05 -2.53 -1.08
C VAL A 93 -3.33 -1.84 -1.55
N THR A 94 -3.22 -0.65 -2.15
CA THR A 94 -4.37 0.03 -2.74
C THR A 94 -5.07 -0.85 -3.76
N ARG A 95 -4.31 -1.51 -4.63
CA ARG A 95 -4.85 -2.39 -5.66
C ARG A 95 -5.58 -3.60 -5.05
N MET A 96 -4.96 -4.24 -4.08
CA MET A 96 -5.56 -5.40 -3.41
C MET A 96 -6.81 -5.02 -2.61
N ALA A 97 -6.76 -3.88 -1.91
CA ALA A 97 -7.91 -3.38 -1.16
C ALA A 97 -9.05 -3.00 -2.09
N ALA A 98 -8.74 -2.44 -3.26
CA ALA A 98 -9.76 -2.13 -4.27
C ALA A 98 -10.46 -3.41 -4.76
N SER A 99 -9.70 -4.48 -4.95
CA SER A 99 -10.26 -5.78 -5.34
C SER A 99 -11.19 -6.32 -4.25
N LEU A 100 -10.77 -6.22 -3.00
CA LEU A 100 -11.59 -6.62 -1.85
C LEU A 100 -12.88 -5.82 -1.78
N CYS A 101 -12.79 -4.51 -1.99
CA CYS A 101 -13.96 -3.63 -1.96
C CYS A 101 -14.99 -3.99 -3.02
N LYS A 102 -14.57 -4.48 -4.17
CA LYS A 102 -15.52 -4.86 -5.23
C LYS A 102 -16.53 -5.92 -4.76
N MET A 103 -16.11 -6.78 -3.83
CA MET A 103 -17.01 -7.80 -3.28
C MET A 103 -17.91 -7.26 -2.18
N LEU A 104 -17.54 -6.12 -1.60
CA LEU A 104 -18.17 -5.60 -0.40
C LEU A 104 -18.93 -4.28 -0.60
N ASP A 105 -18.72 -3.59 -1.73
CA ASP A 105 -19.30 -2.27 -1.99
C ASP A 105 -20.83 -2.28 -1.98
N ASP A 106 -21.41 -3.29 -2.58
CA ASP A 106 -22.87 -3.41 -2.65
C ASP A 106 -23.37 -4.19 -1.45
N PRO A 107 -24.15 -3.56 -0.56
CA PRO A 107 -24.67 -4.26 0.63
C PRO A 107 -25.42 -5.56 0.31
N ALA A 108 -26.12 -5.61 -0.81
CA ALA A 108 -26.85 -6.82 -1.19
C ALA A 108 -25.90 -7.95 -1.58
N LYS A 109 -24.79 -7.62 -2.24
CA LYS A 109 -23.81 -8.62 -2.66
C LYS A 109 -22.82 -8.95 -1.55
N ARG A 110 -22.64 -8.03 -0.62
CA ARG A 110 -21.68 -8.17 0.48
C ARG A 110 -21.90 -9.47 1.25
N MET A 111 -23.15 -9.79 1.54
CA MET A 111 -23.47 -10.99 2.32
C MET A 111 -23.24 -12.29 1.55
N ALA A 112 -23.19 -12.23 0.23
CA ALA A 112 -22.92 -13.38 -0.61
C ALA A 112 -21.42 -13.59 -0.86
N ALA A 113 -20.57 -12.68 -0.38
CA ALA A 113 -19.13 -12.78 -0.62
C ALA A 113 -18.54 -14.01 0.09
N PRO A 114 -17.76 -14.83 -0.64
CA PRO A 114 -17.15 -16.01 -0.01
C PRO A 114 -16.06 -15.56 0.97
N VAL A 115 -16.20 -15.97 2.22
CA VAL A 115 -15.26 -15.59 3.28
C VAL A 115 -13.84 -16.04 2.93
N MET A 116 -13.70 -17.19 2.29
CA MET A 116 -12.39 -17.69 1.87
C MET A 116 -11.66 -16.70 0.95
N ILE A 117 -12.38 -16.05 0.05
CA ILE A 117 -11.78 -15.07 -0.87
C ILE A 117 -11.46 -13.77 -0.12
N LEU A 118 -12.32 -13.37 0.81
CA LEU A 118 -12.07 -12.22 1.67
C LEU A 118 -10.79 -12.44 2.48
N ASP A 119 -10.66 -13.61 3.09
CA ASP A 119 -9.46 -13.98 3.86
C ASP A 119 -8.21 -13.96 2.99
N ALA A 120 -8.30 -14.46 1.77
CA ALA A 120 -7.17 -14.46 0.86
C ALA A 120 -6.66 -13.04 0.58
N HIS A 121 -7.57 -12.08 0.45
CA HIS A 121 -7.19 -10.67 0.27
C HIS A 121 -6.46 -10.12 1.50
N VAL A 122 -7.03 -10.35 2.68
CA VAL A 122 -6.44 -9.85 3.92
C VAL A 122 -5.06 -10.46 4.13
N ASP A 123 -4.94 -11.76 3.92
CA ASP A 123 -3.67 -12.46 4.07
C ASP A 123 -2.62 -11.96 3.07
N ALA A 124 -3.02 -11.71 1.83
CA ALA A 124 -2.11 -11.19 0.80
C ALA A 124 -1.64 -9.76 1.14
N ILE A 125 -2.55 -8.91 1.60
CA ILE A 125 -2.20 -7.55 2.01
C ILE A 125 -1.17 -7.59 3.14
N ARG A 126 -1.39 -8.42 4.15
CA ARG A 126 -0.41 -8.57 5.24
C ARG A 126 0.93 -9.06 4.73
N ALA A 127 0.90 -10.04 3.84
CA ALA A 127 2.14 -10.64 3.34
C ALA A 127 2.99 -9.63 2.56
N VAL A 128 2.39 -8.84 1.68
CA VAL A 128 3.15 -7.87 0.89
C VAL A 128 3.72 -6.77 1.76
N VAL A 129 3.00 -6.33 2.80
CA VAL A 129 3.52 -5.31 3.72
C VAL A 129 4.65 -5.89 4.55
N ARG A 130 4.47 -7.10 5.08
CA ARG A 130 5.52 -7.78 5.86
C ARG A 130 6.80 -7.94 5.06
N ASP A 131 6.69 -8.28 3.79
CA ASP A 131 7.85 -8.56 2.94
C ASP A 131 8.35 -7.33 2.18
N GLY A 132 7.74 -6.15 2.39
CA GLY A 132 8.19 -4.92 1.78
C GLY A 132 7.91 -4.83 0.28
N ILE A 133 6.90 -5.54 -0.22
CA ILE A 133 6.54 -5.56 -1.63
C ILE A 133 5.55 -4.42 -1.89
N GLN A 134 6.04 -3.29 -2.37
CA GLN A 134 5.26 -2.06 -2.49
C GLN A 134 4.47 -1.95 -3.78
N THR A 135 5.01 -2.47 -4.88
CA THR A 135 4.42 -2.27 -6.21
C THR A 135 4.29 -3.58 -6.97
N ASP A 136 3.55 -3.56 -8.07
CA ASP A 136 3.36 -4.70 -8.95
C ASP A 136 4.54 -4.91 -9.92
N ASP A 137 5.58 -4.09 -9.81
CA ASP A 137 6.86 -4.39 -10.48
C ASP A 137 7.48 -5.66 -9.92
N HIS A 138 7.21 -5.96 -8.65
CA HIS A 138 7.66 -7.19 -8.04
C HIS A 138 6.81 -8.35 -8.56
N PRO A 139 7.45 -9.41 -9.13
CA PRO A 139 6.69 -10.51 -9.74
C PRO A 139 5.69 -11.19 -8.81
N THR A 140 6.08 -11.44 -7.57
CA THR A 140 5.20 -12.07 -6.58
C THR A 140 4.00 -11.17 -6.29
N GLY A 141 4.23 -9.87 -6.11
CA GLY A 141 3.15 -8.92 -5.85
C GLY A 141 2.15 -8.87 -6.99
N ARG A 142 2.66 -8.83 -8.22
CA ARG A 142 1.81 -8.81 -9.41
C ARG A 142 0.96 -10.08 -9.52
N VAL A 143 1.58 -11.23 -9.33
CA VAL A 143 0.87 -12.52 -9.44
C VAL A 143 -0.21 -12.63 -8.37
N LEU A 144 0.09 -12.21 -7.13
CA LEU A 144 -0.91 -12.23 -6.05
C LEU A 144 -2.09 -11.33 -6.38
N ALA A 145 -1.83 -10.09 -6.81
CA ALA A 145 -2.89 -9.16 -7.15
C ALA A 145 -3.76 -9.69 -8.29
N GLN A 146 -3.14 -10.24 -9.33
CA GLN A 146 -3.87 -10.80 -10.46
C GLN A 146 -4.72 -12.00 -10.05
N ALA A 147 -4.18 -12.85 -9.18
CA ALA A 147 -4.92 -14.02 -8.70
C ALA A 147 -6.14 -13.62 -7.90
N LEU A 148 -6.02 -12.62 -7.02
CA LEU A 148 -7.13 -12.10 -6.24
C LEU A 148 -8.19 -11.50 -7.16
N GLU A 149 -7.77 -10.67 -8.11
CA GLU A 149 -8.68 -10.03 -9.07
C GLU A 149 -9.43 -11.05 -9.91
N ALA A 150 -8.76 -12.13 -10.31
CA ALA A 150 -9.40 -13.19 -11.08
C ALA A 150 -10.49 -13.89 -10.26
N ARG A 151 -10.23 -14.15 -8.99
CA ARG A 151 -11.23 -14.77 -8.12
C ARG A 151 -12.46 -13.88 -7.93
N VAL A 152 -12.22 -12.59 -7.75
CA VAL A 152 -13.32 -11.62 -7.63
C VAL A 152 -14.14 -11.59 -8.92
N ALA A 153 -13.48 -11.54 -10.07
CA ALA A 153 -14.15 -11.53 -11.37
C ALA A 153 -15.02 -12.78 -11.57
N GLU A 154 -14.49 -13.96 -11.21
CA GLU A 154 -15.25 -15.20 -11.28
C GLU A 154 -16.51 -15.16 -10.41
N HIS A 155 -16.35 -14.63 -9.19
CA HIS A 155 -17.48 -14.57 -8.24
C HIS A 155 -18.54 -13.57 -8.70
N LEU A 156 -18.13 -12.42 -9.21
CA LEU A 156 -19.09 -11.40 -9.64
C LEU A 156 -19.72 -11.71 -10.99
N GLY A 157 -19.12 -12.61 -11.71
CA GLY A 157 -19.66 -13.08 -13.00
C GLY A 157 -19.54 -12.10 -14.09
#